data_3a0d7f3e5222e0fbfb54bb37f948aecd
#
_entry.id   3a0d7f3e5222e0fbfb54bb37f948aecd
#
_cell.length_a   1.000
_cell.length_b   1.000
_cell.length_c   1.000
_cell.angle_alpha   90.00
_cell.angle_beta   90.00
_cell.angle_gamma   90.00
#
_symmetry.space_group_name_H-M   'P 1'
#
loop_
_entity.id
_entity.type
_entity.pdbx_description
1 polymer ?
#
loop_
_entity_poly.entity_id
_entity_poly.type
_entity_poly.pdbx_seq_one_letter_code
_entity_poly.pdbx_strand_id
1 'polypeptide(L)'
;MPFLTRSCLLLALALSGSAVAASPQQGYGPELQGFEYPYPLKQFSFDSQQQSLKMGYMDVAPTGKANGHTAVLMHGKNFCGATWESSIKALSSAGYRVIAPDQIGFCSASKPAHYQYSFQQLALNTHALLGSLGIDKAIIVGHSTGGMLATRYALSYPQATEKLVLVNPIGLEDWKAKGVPWRSVDQWYQRELKLDAAGIRKYEQNTYYAGQWKPEYDRWVDMLAGLNKGPGHEIVAWNSALIYDMIFTQPVFYEFPQLKVPTTLMIGDADTTAIGSDIAPPEVKAKIGHYNVLGKQVAKMIPGARLIEFPGMGHAPQMEDPTDFNSKLINELNRS
;
A
#
# COMPACT_ATOMS: atom_id res chain seq x y z
N MET A 1 12.10 -73.36 23.23
CA MET A 1 12.37 -72.02 23.75
C MET A 1 12.04 -71.00 22.65
N PRO A 2 10.97 -70.29 22.73
CA PRO A 2 10.63 -69.27 21.71
C PRO A 2 11.10 -67.88 22.13
N PHE A 3 11.74 -67.17 21.18
CA PHE A 3 12.19 -65.80 21.28
C PHE A 3 10.98 -64.85 21.18
N LEU A 4 10.77 -64.00 22.19
CA LEU A 4 9.83 -62.90 22.20
C LEU A 4 10.48 -61.66 21.58
N THR A 5 9.98 -61.25 20.41
CA THR A 5 10.30 -59.95 19.81
C THR A 5 9.36 -58.87 20.41
N ARG A 6 9.93 -57.91 21.12
CA ARG A 6 9.22 -56.70 21.59
C ARG A 6 9.23 -55.65 20.47
N SER A 7 8.06 -55.38 19.93
CA SER A 7 7.82 -54.22 19.06
C SER A 7 7.65 -52.97 19.91
N CYS A 8 8.57 -52.00 19.80
CA CYS A 8 8.37 -50.63 20.32
C CYS A 8 7.56 -49.80 19.34
N LEU A 9 6.34 -49.48 19.75
CA LEU A 9 5.52 -48.52 19.04
C LEU A 9 5.96 -47.10 19.45
N LEU A 10 6.58 -46.37 18.53
CA LEU A 10 6.87 -44.95 18.69
C LEU A 10 5.62 -44.15 18.35
N LEU A 11 5.00 -43.58 19.37
CA LEU A 11 3.89 -42.65 19.24
C LEU A 11 4.48 -41.27 18.90
N ALA A 12 4.37 -40.82 17.65
CA ALA A 12 4.70 -39.45 17.26
C ALA A 12 3.55 -38.51 17.68
N LEU A 13 3.76 -37.71 18.73
CA LEU A 13 2.88 -36.59 19.06
C LEU A 13 3.12 -35.49 18.04
N ALA A 14 2.17 -35.26 17.16
CA ALA A 14 2.09 -34.05 16.35
C ALA A 14 1.63 -32.90 17.24
N LEU A 15 2.55 -32.02 17.62
CA LEU A 15 2.24 -30.72 18.24
C LEU A 15 1.67 -29.79 17.14
N SER A 16 0.36 -29.77 17.02
CA SER A 16 -0.33 -28.70 16.30
C SER A 16 -0.27 -27.43 17.14
N GLY A 17 0.72 -26.60 16.87
CA GLY A 17 0.81 -25.26 17.42
C GLY A 17 -0.31 -24.40 16.84
N SER A 18 -1.40 -24.22 17.60
CA SER A 18 -2.38 -23.18 17.31
C SER A 18 -1.71 -21.84 17.50
N ALA A 19 -1.52 -21.07 16.41
CA ALA A 19 -1.13 -19.66 16.49
C ALA A 19 -2.23 -18.93 17.27
N VAL A 20 -1.93 -18.55 18.51
CA VAL A 20 -2.82 -17.69 19.30
C VAL A 20 -2.77 -16.31 18.66
N ALA A 21 -3.88 -15.84 18.11
CA ALA A 21 -4.02 -14.46 17.68
C ALA A 21 -3.68 -13.54 18.85
N ALA A 22 -2.68 -12.68 18.68
CA ALA A 22 -2.29 -11.73 19.71
C ALA A 22 -3.47 -10.81 20.01
N SER A 23 -3.80 -10.64 21.28
CA SER A 23 -4.85 -9.69 21.66
C SER A 23 -4.41 -8.26 21.33
N PRO A 24 -5.32 -7.34 20.95
CA PRO A 24 -5.02 -5.95 20.64
C PRO A 24 -4.28 -5.20 21.77
N GLN A 25 -4.30 -5.71 22.97
CA GLN A 25 -3.59 -5.14 24.13
C GLN A 25 -2.07 -5.33 24.09
N GLN A 26 -1.54 -6.33 23.37
CA GLN A 26 -0.09 -6.63 23.32
C GLN A 26 0.60 -6.04 22.07
N GLY A 27 -0.15 -5.47 21.13
CA GLY A 27 0.37 -5.02 19.85
C GLY A 27 0.73 -6.18 18.90
N TYR A 28 1.12 -5.82 17.68
CA TYR A 28 1.53 -6.78 16.65
C TYR A 28 3.06 -6.85 16.57
N GLY A 29 3.58 -7.97 16.07
CA GLY A 29 4.99 -8.07 15.73
C GLY A 29 5.39 -7.11 14.60
N PRO A 30 6.72 -6.85 14.40
CA PRO A 30 7.19 -5.85 13.43
C PRO A 30 6.80 -6.16 11.98
N GLU A 31 6.53 -7.40 11.64
CA GLU A 31 5.98 -7.83 10.35
C GLU A 31 4.48 -8.14 10.45
N LEU A 32 3.79 -7.39 11.27
CA LEU A 32 2.33 -7.48 11.50
C LEU A 32 1.87 -8.88 11.97
N GLN A 33 2.77 -9.65 12.63
CA GLN A 33 2.41 -10.93 13.21
C GLN A 33 1.28 -10.75 14.25
N GLY A 34 0.25 -11.56 14.11
CA GLY A 34 -0.95 -11.50 14.94
C GLY A 34 -2.12 -10.74 14.31
N PHE A 35 -1.92 -10.02 13.20
CA PHE A 35 -2.99 -9.42 12.44
C PHE A 35 -3.60 -10.43 11.45
N GLU A 36 -4.91 -10.45 11.33
CA GLU A 36 -5.62 -11.36 10.42
C GLU A 36 -5.82 -10.70 9.05
N TYR A 37 -5.15 -11.28 8.03
CA TYR A 37 -5.32 -10.87 6.64
C TYR A 37 -6.61 -11.45 6.05
N PRO A 38 -7.30 -10.74 5.16
CA PRO A 38 -8.58 -11.20 4.59
C PRO A 38 -8.45 -12.39 3.64
N TYR A 39 -7.24 -12.64 3.14
CA TYR A 39 -6.90 -13.77 2.27
C TYR A 39 -5.57 -14.38 2.71
N PRO A 40 -5.27 -15.64 2.33
CA PRO A 40 -4.02 -16.30 2.69
C PRO A 40 -2.80 -15.47 2.31
N LEU A 41 -1.96 -15.16 3.29
CA LEU A 41 -0.71 -14.44 3.11
C LEU A 41 0.38 -15.41 2.67
N LYS A 42 1.00 -15.12 1.53
CA LYS A 42 2.17 -15.80 0.99
C LYS A 42 3.41 -14.94 1.21
N GLN A 43 4.59 -15.52 1.07
CA GLN A 43 5.87 -14.81 1.20
C GLN A 43 6.72 -14.99 -0.05
N PHE A 44 7.30 -13.90 -0.52
CA PHE A 44 8.33 -13.85 -1.53
C PHE A 44 9.65 -13.44 -0.89
N SER A 45 10.62 -14.34 -0.88
CA SER A 45 11.97 -14.12 -0.35
C SER A 45 12.93 -13.78 -1.48
N PHE A 46 13.78 -12.78 -1.28
CA PHE A 46 14.75 -12.31 -2.28
C PHE A 46 15.90 -11.56 -1.60
N ASP A 47 17.01 -11.42 -2.29
CA ASP A 47 18.14 -10.63 -1.83
C ASP A 47 18.08 -9.21 -2.43
N SER A 48 18.26 -8.20 -1.58
CA SER A 48 18.32 -6.80 -1.99
C SER A 48 19.28 -6.04 -1.09
N GLN A 49 20.16 -5.23 -1.67
CA GLN A 49 21.15 -4.43 -0.95
C GLN A 49 21.96 -5.27 0.07
N GLN A 50 22.41 -6.46 -0.36
CA GLN A 50 23.19 -7.42 0.41
C GLN A 50 22.46 -7.96 1.67
N GLN A 51 21.14 -7.96 1.67
CA GLN A 51 20.30 -8.45 2.73
C GLN A 51 19.24 -9.41 2.18
N SER A 52 18.98 -10.50 2.91
CA SER A 52 17.86 -11.39 2.59
C SER A 52 16.58 -10.82 3.18
N LEU A 53 15.65 -10.48 2.31
CA LEU A 53 14.41 -9.81 2.63
C LEU A 53 13.20 -10.64 2.17
N LYS A 54 12.04 -10.31 2.69
CA LYS A 54 10.77 -10.93 2.27
C LYS A 54 9.67 -9.90 2.15
N MET A 55 8.80 -10.10 1.18
CA MET A 55 7.53 -9.40 1.01
C MET A 55 6.39 -10.38 1.25
N GLY A 56 5.44 -10.01 2.12
CA GLY A 56 4.16 -10.69 2.17
C GLY A 56 3.29 -10.26 1.00
N TYR A 57 2.43 -11.15 0.52
CA TYR A 57 1.46 -10.80 -0.52
C TYR A 57 0.24 -11.74 -0.48
N MET A 58 -0.90 -11.22 -0.85
CA MET A 58 -2.08 -12.02 -1.14
C MET A 58 -2.15 -12.25 -2.66
N ASP A 59 -2.46 -13.49 -3.06
CA ASP A 59 -2.61 -13.90 -4.46
C ASP A 59 -3.96 -14.63 -4.58
N VAL A 60 -4.93 -13.92 -5.12
CA VAL A 60 -6.31 -14.35 -5.16
C VAL A 60 -6.69 -14.67 -6.60
N ALA A 61 -7.02 -15.94 -6.82
CA ALA A 61 -7.51 -16.41 -8.12
C ALA A 61 -8.89 -15.81 -8.45
N PRO A 62 -9.26 -15.72 -9.73
CA PRO A 62 -10.60 -15.35 -10.11
C PRO A 62 -11.64 -16.28 -9.47
N THR A 63 -12.68 -15.71 -8.85
CA THR A 63 -13.86 -16.44 -8.35
C THR A 63 -14.98 -16.45 -9.38
N GLY A 64 -14.99 -15.48 -10.31
CA GLY A 64 -15.82 -15.48 -11.50
C GLY A 64 -15.13 -16.17 -12.68
N LYS A 65 -15.71 -16.06 -13.90
CA LYS A 65 -15.09 -16.55 -15.12
C LYS A 65 -13.79 -15.77 -15.38
N ALA A 66 -12.65 -16.48 -15.39
CA ALA A 66 -11.34 -15.85 -15.61
C ALA A 66 -11.30 -15.06 -16.93
N ASN A 67 -10.81 -13.83 -16.87
CA ASN A 67 -10.67 -12.92 -18.02
C ASN A 67 -9.23 -12.87 -18.58
N GLY A 68 -8.28 -13.58 -17.96
CA GLY A 68 -6.89 -13.65 -18.38
C GLY A 68 -6.01 -12.49 -17.90
N HIS A 69 -6.57 -11.51 -17.19
CA HIS A 69 -5.82 -10.34 -16.69
C HIS A 69 -5.46 -10.47 -15.20
N THR A 70 -4.34 -9.86 -14.82
CA THR A 70 -3.90 -9.74 -13.43
C THR A 70 -3.92 -8.28 -13.01
N ALA A 71 -4.53 -7.98 -11.86
CA ALA A 71 -4.47 -6.68 -11.21
C ALA A 71 -3.51 -6.74 -10.01
N VAL A 72 -2.60 -5.77 -9.92
CA VAL A 72 -1.66 -5.60 -8.79
C VAL A 72 -2.08 -4.37 -8.01
N LEU A 73 -2.37 -4.52 -6.72
CA LEU A 73 -2.89 -3.45 -5.86
C LEU A 73 -1.80 -2.98 -4.89
N MET A 74 -1.24 -1.80 -5.13
CA MET A 74 -0.17 -1.20 -4.33
C MET A 74 -0.78 -0.26 -3.29
N HIS A 75 -0.55 -0.56 -2.01
CA HIS A 75 -1.12 0.17 -0.87
C HIS A 75 -0.44 1.51 -0.59
N GLY A 76 -1.12 2.37 0.18
CA GLY A 76 -0.57 3.62 0.72
C GLY A 76 0.30 3.42 1.97
N LYS A 77 0.94 4.51 2.45
CA LYS A 77 1.90 4.45 3.55
C LYS A 77 1.33 3.94 4.88
N ASN A 78 0.12 4.32 5.25
CA ASN A 78 -0.52 3.90 6.50
C ASN A 78 -1.37 2.64 6.34
N PHE A 79 -1.23 1.96 5.21
CA PHE A 79 -2.04 0.81 4.82
C PHE A 79 -1.17 -0.37 4.40
N CYS A 80 -1.84 -1.50 4.20
CA CYS A 80 -1.28 -2.77 3.72
C CYS A 80 -2.03 -3.26 2.50
N GLY A 81 -1.58 -4.36 1.93
CA GLY A 81 -2.39 -5.12 0.96
C GLY A 81 -3.78 -5.48 1.49
N ALA A 82 -3.91 -5.72 2.81
CA ALA A 82 -5.18 -6.03 3.46
C ALA A 82 -6.26 -4.95 3.28
N THR A 83 -5.89 -3.68 3.19
CA THR A 83 -6.86 -2.58 3.01
C THR A 83 -7.58 -2.60 1.66
N TRP A 84 -7.10 -3.41 0.73
CA TRP A 84 -7.73 -3.65 -0.56
C TRP A 84 -8.78 -4.77 -0.55
N GLU A 85 -9.17 -5.30 0.64
CA GLU A 85 -10.08 -6.45 0.79
C GLU A 85 -11.32 -6.37 -0.12
N SER A 86 -12.02 -5.24 -0.09
CA SER A 86 -13.21 -5.01 -0.92
C SER A 86 -12.91 -5.05 -2.43
N SER A 87 -11.81 -4.41 -2.83
CA SER A 87 -11.39 -4.38 -4.24
C SER A 87 -10.87 -5.73 -4.71
N ILE A 88 -10.17 -6.48 -3.86
CA ILE A 88 -9.77 -7.87 -4.15
C ILE A 88 -11.00 -8.72 -4.42
N LYS A 89 -12.01 -8.64 -3.55
CA LYS A 89 -13.27 -9.38 -3.71
C LYS A 89 -13.99 -9.02 -5.02
N ALA A 90 -14.12 -7.73 -5.30
CA ALA A 90 -14.81 -7.25 -6.49
C ALA A 90 -14.09 -7.65 -7.79
N LEU A 91 -12.77 -7.45 -7.85
CA LEU A 91 -11.95 -7.79 -9.02
C LEU A 91 -11.89 -9.30 -9.27
N SER A 92 -11.72 -10.13 -8.21
CA SER A 92 -11.71 -11.58 -8.37
C SER A 92 -13.07 -12.09 -8.86
N SER A 93 -14.17 -11.51 -8.39
CA SER A 93 -15.53 -11.82 -8.89
C SER A 93 -15.72 -11.40 -10.34
N ALA A 94 -15.06 -10.33 -10.79
CA ALA A 94 -15.06 -9.86 -12.17
C ALA A 94 -14.07 -10.63 -13.10
N GLY A 95 -13.41 -11.67 -12.58
CA GLY A 95 -12.57 -12.56 -13.37
C GLY A 95 -11.08 -12.23 -13.38
N TYR A 96 -10.63 -11.24 -12.61
CA TYR A 96 -9.21 -10.89 -12.49
C TYR A 96 -8.49 -11.78 -11.47
N ARG A 97 -7.25 -12.19 -11.76
CA ARG A 97 -6.30 -12.59 -10.71
C ARG A 97 -5.84 -11.32 -9.98
N VAL A 98 -5.78 -11.34 -8.65
CA VAL A 98 -5.41 -10.16 -7.88
C VAL A 98 -4.19 -10.45 -7.03
N ILE A 99 -3.15 -9.61 -7.15
CA ILE A 99 -1.95 -9.62 -6.32
C ILE A 99 -1.94 -8.35 -5.48
N ALA A 100 -1.88 -8.50 -4.16
CA ALA A 100 -1.79 -7.37 -3.24
C ALA A 100 -0.57 -7.55 -2.33
N PRO A 101 0.60 -7.00 -2.73
CA PRO A 101 1.83 -7.10 -1.96
C PRO A 101 1.89 -6.06 -0.85
N ASP A 102 2.53 -6.42 0.26
CA ASP A 102 3.08 -5.48 1.24
C ASP A 102 4.50 -5.10 0.81
N GLN A 103 4.77 -3.83 0.63
CA GLN A 103 6.09 -3.35 0.22
C GLN A 103 7.10 -3.44 1.36
N ILE A 104 8.41 -3.55 1.05
CA ILE A 104 9.49 -3.52 2.06
C ILE A 104 9.32 -2.29 2.95
N GLY A 105 9.45 -2.50 4.25
CA GLY A 105 9.22 -1.47 5.27
C GLY A 105 7.78 -1.40 5.79
N PHE A 106 6.84 -2.11 5.16
CA PHE A 106 5.41 -2.09 5.54
C PHE A 106 4.93 -3.46 6.01
N CYS A 107 3.98 -3.45 6.89
CA CYS A 107 3.10 -4.55 7.31
C CYS A 107 3.81 -5.91 7.43
N SER A 108 3.48 -6.90 6.60
CA SER A 108 4.07 -8.25 6.66
C SER A 108 5.44 -8.38 5.98
N ALA A 109 5.94 -7.31 5.39
CA ALA A 109 7.26 -7.31 4.77
C ALA A 109 8.38 -7.01 5.77
N SER A 110 9.62 -7.38 5.41
CA SER A 110 10.83 -7.07 6.17
C SER A 110 11.00 -5.58 6.43
N LYS A 111 11.55 -5.27 7.61
CA LYS A 111 11.88 -3.90 8.04
C LYS A 111 13.38 -3.80 8.31
N PRO A 112 14.19 -3.68 7.24
CA PRO A 112 15.64 -3.64 7.38
C PRO A 112 16.09 -2.35 8.08
N ALA A 113 17.10 -2.47 8.98
CA ALA A 113 17.66 -1.33 9.68
C ALA A 113 18.47 -0.41 8.75
N HIS A 114 19.07 -0.98 7.71
CA HIS A 114 19.92 -0.29 6.73
C HIS A 114 19.42 -0.59 5.33
N TYR A 115 18.55 0.26 4.81
CA TYR A 115 17.98 0.12 3.48
C TYR A 115 17.85 1.50 2.82
N GLN A 116 18.40 1.64 1.63
CA GLN A 116 18.24 2.84 0.84
C GLN A 116 16.91 2.75 0.08
N TYR A 117 15.87 3.34 0.65
CA TYR A 117 14.57 3.39 0.02
C TYR A 117 14.58 4.27 -1.23
N SER A 118 14.04 3.72 -2.32
CA SER A 118 13.70 4.48 -3.52
C SER A 118 12.49 3.85 -4.21
N PHE A 119 11.71 4.66 -4.94
CA PHE A 119 10.60 4.12 -5.73
C PHE A 119 11.10 3.16 -6.82
N GLN A 120 12.31 3.38 -7.35
CA GLN A 120 12.96 2.47 -8.30
C GLN A 120 13.21 1.09 -7.66
N GLN A 121 13.73 1.06 -6.43
CA GLN A 121 13.99 -0.18 -5.74
C GLN A 121 12.70 -0.92 -5.38
N LEU A 122 11.67 -0.21 -4.90
CA LEU A 122 10.37 -0.83 -4.61
C LEU A 122 9.69 -1.36 -5.88
N ALA A 123 9.81 -0.63 -6.99
CA ALA A 123 9.32 -1.08 -8.30
C ALA A 123 10.06 -2.34 -8.78
N LEU A 124 11.39 -2.39 -8.63
CA LEU A 124 12.19 -3.58 -8.95
C LEU A 124 11.77 -4.79 -8.09
N ASN A 125 11.59 -4.59 -6.79
CA ASN A 125 11.15 -5.67 -5.88
C ASN A 125 9.77 -6.22 -6.30
N THR A 126 8.83 -5.33 -6.63
CA THR A 126 7.50 -5.72 -7.11
C THR A 126 7.58 -6.44 -8.44
N HIS A 127 8.44 -5.97 -9.37
CA HIS A 127 8.65 -6.63 -10.66
C HIS A 127 9.24 -8.04 -10.50
N ALA A 128 10.18 -8.21 -9.58
CA ALA A 128 10.75 -9.52 -9.25
C ALA A 128 9.71 -10.48 -8.65
N LEU A 129 8.83 -9.98 -7.75
CA LEU A 129 7.70 -10.75 -7.24
C LEU A 129 6.80 -11.23 -8.40
N LEU A 130 6.39 -10.34 -9.29
CA LEU A 130 5.51 -10.69 -10.42
C LEU A 130 6.17 -11.70 -11.34
N GLY A 131 7.46 -11.54 -11.65
CA GLY A 131 8.25 -12.50 -12.42
C GLY A 131 8.28 -13.88 -11.78
N SER A 132 8.44 -13.97 -10.45
CA SER A 132 8.41 -15.24 -9.71
C SER A 132 7.06 -15.97 -9.77
N LEU A 133 5.99 -15.21 -10.05
CA LEU A 133 4.63 -15.72 -10.20
C LEU A 133 4.25 -16.02 -11.67
N GLY A 134 5.20 -15.85 -12.60
CA GLY A 134 4.96 -16.00 -14.05
C GLY A 134 4.04 -14.92 -14.62
N ILE A 135 4.04 -13.72 -14.04
CA ILE A 135 3.21 -12.60 -14.48
C ILE A 135 4.09 -11.63 -15.27
N ASP A 136 4.04 -11.72 -16.59
CA ASP A 136 4.82 -10.87 -17.49
C ASP A 136 4.20 -9.48 -17.67
N LYS A 137 2.88 -9.36 -17.55
CA LYS A 137 2.14 -8.12 -17.73
C LYS A 137 0.94 -8.04 -16.80
N ALA A 138 0.73 -6.86 -16.20
CA ALA A 138 -0.35 -6.65 -15.23
C ALA A 138 -0.92 -5.24 -15.32
N ILE A 139 -2.16 -5.11 -14.85
CA ILE A 139 -2.78 -3.82 -14.52
C ILE A 139 -2.23 -3.40 -13.16
N ILE A 140 -1.66 -2.19 -13.09
CA ILE A 140 -1.08 -1.65 -11.87
C ILE A 140 -2.01 -0.61 -11.27
N VAL A 141 -2.49 -0.86 -10.07
CA VAL A 141 -3.37 0.04 -9.31
C VAL A 141 -2.63 0.50 -8.07
N GLY A 142 -2.46 1.80 -7.89
CA GLY A 142 -1.73 2.34 -6.75
C GLY A 142 -2.52 3.41 -6.00
N HIS A 143 -2.62 3.26 -4.68
CA HIS A 143 -3.25 4.23 -3.78
C HIS A 143 -2.19 5.04 -3.02
N SER A 144 -2.36 6.36 -2.95
CA SER A 144 -1.49 7.22 -2.13
C SER A 144 -0.01 7.08 -2.51
N THR A 145 0.87 6.71 -1.58
CA THR A 145 2.29 6.36 -1.86
C THR A 145 2.41 5.23 -2.87
N GLY A 146 1.48 4.26 -2.84
CA GLY A 146 1.38 3.23 -3.86
C GLY A 146 1.12 3.78 -5.25
N GLY A 147 0.50 4.96 -5.36
CA GLY A 147 0.34 5.68 -6.63
C GLY A 147 1.65 6.25 -7.16
N MET A 148 2.53 6.80 -6.29
CA MET A 148 3.90 7.18 -6.70
C MET A 148 4.69 5.95 -7.15
N LEU A 149 4.59 4.84 -6.41
CA LEU A 149 5.23 3.57 -6.76
C LEU A 149 4.69 3.01 -8.09
N ALA A 150 3.37 3.02 -8.28
CA ALA A 150 2.74 2.57 -9.51
C ALA A 150 3.17 3.40 -10.73
N THR A 151 3.30 4.73 -10.55
CA THR A 151 3.85 5.63 -11.56
C THR A 151 5.29 5.25 -11.89
N ARG A 152 6.13 5.04 -10.88
CA ARG A 152 7.53 4.61 -11.07
C ARG A 152 7.60 3.24 -11.74
N TYR A 153 6.75 2.30 -11.36
CA TYR A 153 6.67 0.99 -11.98
C TYR A 153 6.34 1.10 -13.48
N ALA A 154 5.31 1.85 -13.84
CA ALA A 154 4.90 2.03 -15.23
C ALA A 154 5.96 2.73 -16.09
N LEU A 155 6.71 3.69 -15.52
CA LEU A 155 7.84 4.34 -16.18
C LEU A 155 9.02 3.39 -16.38
N SER A 156 9.32 2.54 -15.41
CA SER A 156 10.46 1.60 -15.45
C SER A 156 10.16 0.36 -16.29
N TYR A 157 8.91 -0.12 -16.27
CA TYR A 157 8.47 -1.36 -16.89
C TYR A 157 7.21 -1.16 -17.76
N PRO A 158 7.27 -0.28 -18.78
CA PRO A 158 6.08 0.03 -19.59
C PRO A 158 5.55 -1.20 -20.37
N GLN A 159 6.40 -2.16 -20.72
CA GLN A 159 5.99 -3.38 -21.41
C GLN A 159 5.30 -4.38 -20.46
N ALA A 160 5.63 -4.35 -19.18
CA ALA A 160 5.01 -5.17 -18.15
C ALA A 160 3.77 -4.51 -17.52
N THR A 161 3.42 -3.28 -17.94
CA THR A 161 2.25 -2.54 -17.48
C THR A 161 1.18 -2.53 -18.56
N GLU A 162 0.03 -3.13 -18.27
CA GLU A 162 -1.11 -3.15 -19.20
C GLU A 162 -1.90 -1.85 -19.11
N LYS A 163 -2.25 -1.45 -17.89
CA LYS A 163 -2.92 -0.19 -17.55
C LYS A 163 -2.40 0.30 -16.23
N LEU A 164 -2.42 1.61 -16.02
CA LEU A 164 -2.09 2.27 -14.77
C LEU A 164 -3.33 2.95 -14.19
N VAL A 165 -3.67 2.64 -12.94
CA VAL A 165 -4.74 3.31 -12.20
C VAL A 165 -4.16 3.95 -10.94
N LEU A 166 -4.35 5.25 -10.82
CA LEU A 166 -3.84 6.06 -9.72
C LEU A 166 -5.02 6.51 -8.84
N VAL A 167 -5.12 5.93 -7.65
CA VAL A 167 -6.20 6.20 -6.68
C VAL A 167 -5.69 7.18 -5.64
N ASN A 168 -6.21 8.40 -5.65
CA ASN A 168 -5.72 9.49 -4.77
C ASN A 168 -4.20 9.43 -4.56
N PRO A 169 -3.40 9.36 -5.64
CA PRO A 169 -1.95 9.23 -5.49
C PRO A 169 -1.42 10.48 -4.81
N ILE A 170 -0.48 10.34 -3.88
CA ILE A 170 0.33 11.48 -3.46
C ILE A 170 1.39 11.78 -4.54
N GLY A 171 2.04 12.94 -4.46
CA GLY A 171 3.01 13.35 -5.48
C GLY A 171 2.39 13.90 -6.77
N LEU A 172 1.11 14.31 -6.75
CA LEU A 172 0.49 15.12 -7.80
C LEU A 172 1.04 16.56 -7.81
N GLU A 173 1.91 16.88 -6.88
CA GLU A 173 2.62 18.15 -6.73
C GLU A 173 3.99 17.91 -6.09
N ASP A 174 4.95 18.79 -6.30
CA ASP A 174 6.24 18.78 -5.59
C ASP A 174 6.16 19.76 -4.41
N TRP A 175 6.04 19.22 -3.20
CA TRP A 175 5.93 20.02 -1.97
C TRP A 175 7.19 20.85 -1.71
N LYS A 176 8.38 20.36 -2.05
CA LYS A 176 9.65 21.11 -1.91
C LYS A 176 9.63 22.35 -2.77
N ALA A 177 9.24 22.21 -4.05
CA ALA A 177 9.14 23.31 -4.99
C ALA A 177 8.08 24.34 -4.57
N LYS A 178 7.07 23.91 -3.81
CA LYS A 178 6.04 24.79 -3.24
C LYS A 178 6.43 25.44 -1.91
N GLY A 179 7.60 25.09 -1.36
CA GLY A 179 8.13 25.71 -0.15
C GLY A 179 7.84 24.97 1.16
N VAL A 180 7.42 23.71 1.11
CA VAL A 180 7.30 22.88 2.32
C VAL A 180 8.69 22.60 2.86
N PRO A 181 8.98 22.88 4.16
CA PRO A 181 10.28 22.62 4.76
C PRO A 181 10.60 21.12 4.78
N TRP A 182 11.87 20.79 4.51
CA TRP A 182 12.37 19.43 4.65
C TRP A 182 12.49 19.04 6.13
N ARG A 183 12.15 17.78 6.44
CA ARG A 183 12.46 17.14 7.72
C ARG A 183 13.54 16.10 7.53
N SER A 184 14.50 16.05 8.45
CA SER A 184 15.47 14.94 8.50
C SER A 184 14.79 13.61 8.86
N VAL A 185 15.44 12.51 8.51
CA VAL A 185 14.99 11.16 8.91
C VAL A 185 14.81 11.07 10.44
N ASP A 186 15.74 11.67 11.22
CA ASP A 186 15.63 11.67 12.68
C ASP A 186 14.39 12.42 13.18
N GLN A 187 14.04 13.54 12.55
CA GLN A 187 12.81 14.28 12.88
C GLN A 187 11.55 13.48 12.54
N TRP A 188 11.53 12.78 11.40
CA TRP A 188 10.46 11.84 11.07
C TRP A 188 10.39 10.70 12.06
N TYR A 189 11.53 10.10 12.43
CA TYR A 189 11.60 9.02 13.41
C TYR A 189 11.01 9.43 14.76
N GLN A 190 11.41 10.61 15.28
CA GLN A 190 10.87 11.13 16.54
C GLN A 190 9.35 11.40 16.49
N ARG A 191 8.82 11.72 15.31
CA ARG A 191 7.37 11.85 15.09
C ARG A 191 6.68 10.50 15.09
N GLU A 192 7.22 9.54 14.36
CA GLU A 192 6.65 8.20 14.23
C GLU A 192 6.64 7.44 15.59
N LEU A 193 7.65 7.64 16.43
CA LEU A 193 7.68 7.09 17.78
C LEU A 193 6.55 7.58 18.69
N LYS A 194 5.92 8.70 18.35
CA LYS A 194 4.85 9.32 19.18
C LYS A 194 3.45 9.00 18.68
N LEU A 195 3.33 8.22 17.60
CA LEU A 195 2.02 7.87 17.05
C LEU A 195 1.24 6.96 18.00
N ASP A 196 0.02 7.35 18.33
CA ASP A 196 -0.94 6.56 19.07
C ASP A 196 -2.26 6.39 18.31
N ALA A 197 -3.14 5.53 18.79
CA ALA A 197 -4.42 5.26 18.15
C ALA A 197 -5.29 6.52 18.00
N ALA A 198 -5.27 7.42 18.98
CA ALA A 198 -6.07 8.64 18.93
C ALA A 198 -5.57 9.61 17.85
N GLY A 199 -4.24 9.77 17.75
CA GLY A 199 -3.61 10.59 16.72
C GLY A 199 -3.82 10.03 15.32
N ILE A 200 -3.67 8.70 15.15
CA ILE A 200 -3.93 7.99 13.90
C ILE A 200 -5.38 8.22 13.47
N ARG A 201 -6.34 7.92 14.36
CA ARG A 201 -7.78 8.11 14.09
C ARG A 201 -8.11 9.55 13.69
N LYS A 202 -7.60 10.52 14.44
CA LYS A 202 -7.81 11.94 14.14
C LYS A 202 -7.27 12.33 12.76
N TYR A 203 -6.08 11.85 12.43
CA TYR A 203 -5.47 12.10 11.13
C TYR A 203 -6.29 11.47 10.00
N GLU A 204 -6.63 10.19 10.12
CA GLU A 204 -7.41 9.48 9.09
C GLU A 204 -8.80 10.08 8.92
N GLN A 205 -9.51 10.37 10.01
CA GLN A 205 -10.82 11.00 9.94
C GLN A 205 -10.78 12.31 9.16
N ASN A 206 -9.82 13.18 9.48
CA ASN A 206 -9.75 14.51 8.87
C ASN A 206 -9.25 14.48 7.43
N THR A 207 -8.32 13.55 7.11
CA THR A 207 -7.58 13.55 5.85
C THR A 207 -8.11 12.46 4.90
N TYR A 208 -8.38 11.25 5.42
CA TYR A 208 -8.73 10.11 4.58
C TYR A 208 -10.24 9.98 4.33
N TYR A 209 -11.05 10.42 5.29
CA TYR A 209 -12.50 10.23 5.25
C TYR A 209 -13.29 11.54 5.27
N ALA A 210 -12.70 12.65 4.80
CA ALA A 210 -13.32 13.95 4.68
C ALA A 210 -14.06 14.41 5.96
N GLY A 211 -13.51 14.12 7.13
CA GLY A 211 -14.10 14.44 8.44
C GLY A 211 -15.14 13.44 8.94
N GLN A 212 -15.56 12.48 8.13
CA GLN A 212 -16.50 11.43 8.52
C GLN A 212 -15.80 10.27 9.21
N TRP A 213 -16.56 9.49 10.02
CA TRP A 213 -16.06 8.27 10.62
C TRP A 213 -17.12 7.18 10.59
N LYS A 214 -16.69 5.96 10.22
CA LYS A 214 -17.52 4.77 10.25
C LYS A 214 -16.83 3.70 11.10
N PRO A 215 -17.59 2.84 11.81
CA PRO A 215 -17.00 1.78 12.66
C PRO A 215 -16.04 0.83 11.91
N GLU A 216 -16.28 0.58 10.63
CA GLU A 216 -15.43 -0.27 9.80
C GLU A 216 -14.01 0.25 9.59
N TYR A 217 -13.75 1.54 9.87
CA TYR A 217 -12.41 2.14 9.80
C TYR A 217 -11.57 1.86 11.04
N ASP A 218 -12.20 1.52 12.18
CA ASP A 218 -11.49 1.24 13.46
C ASP A 218 -10.45 0.13 13.29
N ARG A 219 -10.74 -0.91 12.48
CA ARG A 219 -9.80 -2.00 12.17
C ARG A 219 -8.45 -1.51 11.63
N TRP A 220 -8.45 -0.46 10.83
CA TRP A 220 -7.22 0.06 10.19
C TRP A 220 -6.42 0.92 11.17
N VAL A 221 -7.11 1.67 12.02
CA VAL A 221 -6.47 2.36 13.16
C VAL A 221 -5.84 1.34 14.10
N ASP A 222 -6.56 0.27 14.47
CA ASP A 222 -6.07 -0.79 15.35
C ASP A 222 -4.87 -1.52 14.75
N MET A 223 -4.87 -1.77 13.45
CA MET A 223 -3.74 -2.36 12.72
C MET A 223 -2.48 -1.50 12.87
N LEU A 224 -2.58 -0.22 12.58
CA LEU A 224 -1.43 0.70 12.62
C LEU A 224 -0.99 0.98 14.05
N ALA A 225 -1.93 1.21 14.97
CA ALA A 225 -1.65 1.39 16.40
C ALA A 225 -1.05 0.14 17.04
N GLY A 226 -1.48 -1.05 16.59
CA GLY A 226 -0.94 -2.33 17.05
C GLY A 226 0.52 -2.52 16.66
N LEU A 227 0.93 -2.11 15.46
CA LEU A 227 2.34 -2.07 15.06
C LEU A 227 3.16 -1.12 15.95
N ASN A 228 2.61 0.05 16.27
CA ASN A 228 3.28 1.05 17.09
C ASN A 228 3.33 0.69 18.59
N LYS A 229 2.49 -0.21 19.06
CA LYS A 229 2.52 -0.75 20.44
C LYS A 229 3.34 -2.02 20.57
N GLY A 230 3.64 -2.68 19.46
CA GLY A 230 4.27 -3.98 19.43
C GLY A 230 5.77 -3.95 19.74
N PRO A 231 6.39 -5.13 19.89
CA PRO A 231 7.79 -5.27 20.24
C PRO A 231 8.76 -4.72 19.18
N GLY A 232 8.27 -4.48 17.96
CA GLY A 232 9.02 -3.89 16.86
C GLY A 232 8.81 -2.41 16.65
N HIS A 233 8.23 -1.68 17.62
CA HIS A 233 7.89 -0.26 17.48
C HIS A 233 9.02 0.59 16.90
N GLU A 234 10.23 0.48 17.43
CA GLU A 234 11.37 1.29 17.00
C GLU A 234 11.76 1.01 15.54
N ILE A 235 11.85 -0.25 15.14
CA ILE A 235 12.21 -0.59 13.75
C ILE A 235 11.08 -0.25 12.76
N VAL A 236 9.82 -0.32 13.18
CA VAL A 236 8.67 0.13 12.39
C VAL A 236 8.73 1.64 12.21
N ALA A 237 8.92 2.41 13.28
CA ALA A 237 9.07 3.86 13.22
C ALA A 237 10.27 4.31 12.38
N TRP A 238 11.41 3.58 12.48
CA TRP A 238 12.60 3.84 11.67
C TRP A 238 12.33 3.68 10.18
N ASN A 239 11.77 2.53 9.77
CA ASN A 239 11.43 2.31 8.36
C ASN A 239 10.39 3.31 7.86
N SER A 240 9.41 3.66 8.70
CA SER A 240 8.43 4.69 8.38
C SER A 240 9.08 6.05 8.12
N ALA A 241 10.09 6.43 8.92
CA ALA A 241 10.85 7.67 8.74
C ALA A 241 11.65 7.70 7.44
N LEU A 242 12.35 6.60 7.11
CA LEU A 242 13.07 6.46 5.85
C LEU A 242 12.14 6.56 4.63
N ILE A 243 10.94 5.98 4.75
CA ILE A 243 9.92 6.04 3.70
C ILE A 243 9.37 7.46 3.52
N TYR A 244 9.18 8.23 4.61
CA TYR A 244 8.79 9.64 4.49
C TYR A 244 9.84 10.47 3.77
N ASP A 245 11.14 10.24 4.05
CA ASP A 245 12.22 10.91 3.34
C ASP A 245 12.21 10.54 1.86
N MET A 246 12.05 9.26 1.51
CA MET A 246 11.87 8.81 0.12
C MET A 246 10.71 9.54 -0.56
N ILE A 247 9.53 9.56 0.07
CA ILE A 247 8.33 10.22 -0.49
C ILE A 247 8.60 11.70 -0.76
N PHE A 248 9.20 12.40 0.21
CA PHE A 248 9.44 13.83 0.11
C PHE A 248 10.54 14.21 -0.89
N THR A 249 11.61 13.40 -0.97
CA THR A 249 12.81 13.71 -1.76
C THR A 249 12.75 13.20 -3.20
N GLN A 250 11.83 12.27 -3.53
CA GLN A 250 11.75 11.62 -4.83
C GLN A 250 10.41 11.89 -5.54
N PRO A 251 10.11 13.14 -5.94
CA PRO A 251 8.88 13.48 -6.61
C PRO A 251 8.76 12.76 -7.96
N VAL A 252 7.58 12.24 -8.28
CA VAL A 252 7.25 11.67 -9.60
C VAL A 252 6.57 12.70 -10.51
N PHE A 253 6.22 13.87 -9.97
CA PHE A 253 5.44 14.92 -10.62
C PHE A 253 5.94 15.29 -12.01
N TYR A 254 7.25 15.47 -12.17
CA TYR A 254 7.88 15.93 -13.42
C TYR A 254 7.90 14.86 -14.52
N GLU A 255 7.59 13.62 -14.19
CA GLU A 255 7.68 12.48 -15.11
C GLU A 255 6.32 12.02 -15.65
N PHE A 256 5.21 12.57 -15.15
CA PHE A 256 3.88 12.25 -15.66
C PHE A 256 3.74 12.38 -17.20
N PRO A 257 4.32 13.40 -17.86
CA PRO A 257 4.28 13.50 -19.32
C PRO A 257 4.99 12.37 -20.07
N GLN A 258 5.82 11.58 -19.38
CA GLN A 258 6.59 10.47 -19.97
C GLN A 258 5.86 9.13 -19.91
N LEU A 259 4.72 9.06 -19.24
CA LEU A 259 3.90 7.84 -19.17
C LEU A 259 3.38 7.47 -20.57
N LYS A 260 3.60 6.20 -20.94
CA LYS A 260 3.24 5.66 -22.27
C LYS A 260 2.12 4.62 -22.22
N VAL A 261 1.66 4.30 -21.01
CA VAL A 261 0.63 3.28 -20.79
C VAL A 261 -0.73 3.95 -20.57
N PRO A 262 -1.85 3.31 -20.95
CA PRO A 262 -3.18 3.82 -20.64
C PRO A 262 -3.31 4.11 -19.15
N THR A 263 -3.60 5.36 -18.79
CA THR A 263 -3.58 5.82 -17.41
C THR A 263 -4.92 6.43 -17.00
N THR A 264 -5.41 6.05 -15.82
CA THR A 264 -6.62 6.63 -15.23
C THR A 264 -6.33 7.12 -13.82
N LEU A 265 -6.73 8.35 -13.52
CA LEU A 265 -6.76 8.90 -12.17
C LEU A 265 -8.17 8.71 -11.61
N MET A 266 -8.25 8.20 -10.38
CA MET A 266 -9.48 8.04 -9.59
C MET A 266 -9.33 8.87 -8.32
N ILE A 267 -10.01 10.01 -8.24
CA ILE A 267 -9.73 11.07 -7.25
C ILE A 267 -10.97 11.40 -6.41
N GLY A 268 -10.87 11.20 -5.09
CA GLY A 268 -11.75 11.84 -4.12
C GLY A 268 -11.38 13.32 -4.01
N ASP A 269 -12.30 14.19 -4.37
CA ASP A 269 -12.01 15.62 -4.57
C ASP A 269 -11.94 16.43 -3.27
N ALA A 270 -12.39 15.86 -2.15
CA ALA A 270 -12.24 16.44 -0.81
C ALA A 270 -10.91 16.07 -0.11
N ASP A 271 -10.03 15.30 -0.78
CA ASP A 271 -8.70 14.96 -0.26
C ASP A 271 -7.84 16.21 -0.08
N THR A 272 -7.16 16.29 1.08
CA THR A 272 -6.25 17.38 1.45
C THR A 272 -4.84 16.87 1.81
N THR A 273 -4.51 15.66 1.41
CA THR A 273 -3.22 15.04 1.77
C THR A 273 -2.04 15.82 1.18
N ALA A 274 -1.15 16.30 2.05
CA ALA A 274 0.10 16.92 1.65
C ALA A 274 1.19 16.62 2.70
N ILE A 275 2.27 16.01 2.28
CA ILE A 275 3.38 15.63 3.18
C ILE A 275 4.10 16.89 3.67
N GLY A 276 4.26 16.97 5.01
CA GLY A 276 4.90 18.12 5.66
C GLY A 276 3.99 19.33 5.83
N SER A 277 2.69 19.21 5.52
CA SER A 277 1.72 20.32 5.72
C SER A 277 1.62 20.80 7.17
N ASP A 278 1.93 19.92 8.14
CA ASP A 278 1.91 20.24 9.57
C ASP A 278 3.02 21.22 10.00
N ILE A 279 4.12 21.33 9.25
CA ILE A 279 5.22 22.29 9.48
C ILE A 279 5.31 23.37 8.40
N ALA A 280 4.47 23.29 7.38
CA ALA A 280 4.48 24.28 6.32
C ALA A 280 4.02 25.65 6.84
N PRO A 281 4.65 26.77 6.41
CA PRO A 281 4.12 28.11 6.66
C PRO A 281 2.68 28.25 6.15
N PRO A 282 1.86 29.13 6.77
CA PRO A 282 0.46 29.29 6.41
C PRO A 282 0.21 29.56 4.91
N GLU A 283 1.05 30.39 4.30
CA GLU A 283 0.98 30.74 2.87
C GLU A 283 1.37 29.56 1.94
N VAL A 284 2.19 28.62 2.40
CA VAL A 284 2.51 27.37 1.71
C VAL A 284 1.39 26.37 1.88
N LYS A 285 0.91 26.20 3.11
CA LYS A 285 -0.21 25.32 3.44
C LYS A 285 -1.45 25.63 2.63
N ALA A 286 -1.72 26.91 2.37
CA ALA A 286 -2.84 27.36 1.55
C ALA A 286 -2.71 27.01 0.05
N LYS A 287 -1.57 26.46 -0.41
CA LYS A 287 -1.28 26.16 -1.83
C LYS A 287 -1.06 24.66 -2.12
N ILE A 288 -1.16 23.81 -1.11
CA ILE A 288 -0.89 22.36 -1.22
C ILE A 288 -2.11 21.53 -0.85
N GLY A 289 -2.20 20.30 -1.35
CA GLY A 289 -3.24 19.34 -0.98
C GLY A 289 -4.61 19.62 -1.57
N HIS A 290 -4.73 20.33 -2.71
CA HIS A 290 -6.00 20.64 -3.35
C HIS A 290 -6.33 19.63 -4.45
N TYR A 291 -6.80 18.43 -4.08
CA TYR A 291 -7.02 17.33 -5.03
C TYR A 291 -8.09 17.60 -6.07
N ASN A 292 -9.11 18.41 -5.76
CA ASN A 292 -10.10 18.90 -6.73
C ASN A 292 -9.50 19.70 -7.90
N VAL A 293 -8.27 20.21 -7.72
CA VAL A 293 -7.49 20.90 -8.75
C VAL A 293 -6.36 20.01 -9.28
N LEU A 294 -5.61 19.37 -8.37
CA LEU A 294 -4.43 18.56 -8.70
C LEU A 294 -4.75 17.39 -9.65
N GLY A 295 -5.86 16.69 -9.40
CA GLY A 295 -6.32 15.60 -10.28
C GLY A 295 -6.51 16.06 -11.72
N LYS A 296 -7.16 17.21 -11.92
CA LYS A 296 -7.40 17.81 -13.25
C LYS A 296 -6.13 18.31 -13.93
N GLN A 297 -5.19 18.86 -13.13
CA GLN A 297 -3.89 19.33 -13.65
C GLN A 297 -3.06 18.16 -14.15
N VAL A 298 -2.91 17.11 -13.33
CA VAL A 298 -2.07 15.95 -13.67
C VAL A 298 -2.69 15.12 -14.79
N ALA A 299 -4.02 14.98 -14.83
CA ALA A 299 -4.68 14.31 -15.94
C ALA A 299 -4.38 14.97 -17.31
N LYS A 300 -4.19 16.30 -17.33
CA LYS A 300 -3.76 17.02 -18.55
C LYS A 300 -2.28 16.84 -18.89
N MET A 301 -1.45 16.52 -17.88
CA MET A 301 -0.02 16.28 -18.11
C MET A 301 0.25 14.90 -18.69
N ILE A 302 -0.59 13.90 -18.38
CA ILE A 302 -0.41 12.52 -18.82
C ILE A 302 -1.08 12.33 -20.19
N PRO A 303 -0.36 11.89 -21.22
CA PRO A 303 -0.94 11.69 -22.55
C PRO A 303 -2.11 10.70 -22.54
N GLY A 304 -3.28 11.14 -22.98
CA GLY A 304 -4.48 10.30 -23.06
C GLY A 304 -5.09 9.86 -21.73
N ALA A 305 -4.67 10.45 -20.61
CA ALA A 305 -5.18 10.07 -19.30
C ALA A 305 -6.67 10.36 -19.14
N ARG A 306 -7.31 9.53 -18.36
CA ARG A 306 -8.70 9.70 -17.93
C ARG A 306 -8.74 10.13 -16.47
N LEU A 307 -9.76 10.89 -16.11
CA LEU A 307 -10.05 11.30 -14.75
C LEU A 307 -11.45 10.84 -14.35
N ILE A 308 -11.55 10.15 -13.23
CA ILE A 308 -12.78 9.76 -12.55
C ILE A 308 -12.76 10.44 -11.20
N GLU A 309 -13.72 11.32 -10.94
CA GLU A 309 -13.83 12.03 -9.68
C GLU A 309 -14.89 11.36 -8.78
N PHE A 310 -14.65 11.41 -7.48
CA PHE A 310 -15.56 10.99 -6.41
C PHE A 310 -15.91 12.24 -5.57
N PRO A 311 -17.02 12.90 -5.86
CA PRO A 311 -17.37 14.15 -5.20
C PRO A 311 -17.57 13.98 -3.69
N GLY A 312 -16.91 14.85 -2.91
CA GLY A 312 -17.01 14.86 -1.45
C GLY A 312 -16.26 13.75 -0.72
N MET A 313 -15.60 12.82 -1.45
CA MET A 313 -14.76 11.78 -0.84
C MET A 313 -13.34 12.28 -0.59
N GLY A 314 -12.72 11.76 0.47
CA GLY A 314 -11.38 12.09 0.90
C GLY A 314 -10.30 11.28 0.17
N HIS A 315 -9.25 10.93 0.93
CA HIS A 315 -8.05 10.25 0.41
C HIS A 315 -8.25 8.76 0.08
N ALA A 316 -9.30 8.14 0.61
CA ALA A 316 -9.51 6.69 0.49
C ALA A 316 -10.89 6.33 -0.08
N PRO A 317 -11.24 6.76 -1.32
CA PRO A 317 -12.57 6.52 -1.90
C PRO A 317 -12.89 5.03 -2.01
N GLN A 318 -11.89 4.14 -2.16
CA GLN A 318 -12.04 2.69 -2.15
C GLN A 318 -12.51 2.13 -0.81
N MET A 319 -12.40 2.90 0.26
CA MET A 319 -12.84 2.54 1.61
C MET A 319 -14.09 3.31 2.02
N GLU A 320 -14.26 4.55 1.55
CA GLU A 320 -15.40 5.39 1.87
C GLU A 320 -16.70 4.91 1.21
N ASP A 321 -16.64 4.57 -0.08
CA ASP A 321 -17.72 3.91 -0.82
C ASP A 321 -17.14 2.81 -1.72
N PRO A 322 -16.86 1.63 -1.15
CA PRO A 322 -16.29 0.52 -1.91
C PRO A 322 -17.19 0.02 -3.05
N THR A 323 -18.49 0.25 -2.98
CA THR A 323 -19.44 -0.19 -4.01
C THR A 323 -19.31 0.67 -5.26
N ASP A 324 -19.41 1.99 -5.12
CA ASP A 324 -19.26 2.93 -6.25
C ASP A 324 -17.84 2.89 -6.81
N PHE A 325 -16.84 2.87 -5.91
CA PHE A 325 -15.43 2.80 -6.32
C PHE A 325 -15.14 1.57 -7.18
N ASN A 326 -15.48 0.37 -6.70
CA ASN A 326 -15.17 -0.88 -7.39
C ASN A 326 -15.97 -1.02 -8.70
N SER A 327 -17.21 -0.51 -8.74
CA SER A 327 -18.00 -0.46 -9.98
C SER A 327 -17.29 0.38 -11.04
N LYS A 328 -16.84 1.59 -10.69
CA LYS A 328 -16.11 2.47 -11.60
C LYS A 328 -14.76 1.90 -11.99
N LEU A 329 -14.02 1.30 -11.03
CA LEU A 329 -12.74 0.65 -11.31
C LEU A 329 -12.91 -0.48 -12.34
N ILE A 330 -13.82 -1.43 -12.12
CA ILE A 330 -14.05 -2.55 -13.03
C ILE A 330 -14.50 -2.06 -14.41
N ASN A 331 -15.41 -1.10 -14.46
CA ASN A 331 -15.83 -0.50 -15.72
C ASN A 331 -14.66 0.12 -16.50
N GLU A 332 -13.73 0.78 -15.80
CA GLU A 332 -12.54 1.37 -16.40
C GLU A 332 -11.54 0.30 -16.88
N LEU A 333 -11.35 -0.76 -16.13
CA LEU A 333 -10.45 -1.85 -16.50
C LEU A 333 -10.97 -2.63 -17.71
N ASN A 334 -12.28 -2.76 -17.88
CA ASN A 334 -12.92 -3.45 -19.01
C ASN A 334 -12.97 -2.62 -20.31
N ARG A 335 -12.57 -1.35 -20.27
CA ARG A 335 -12.49 -0.54 -21.48
C ARG A 335 -11.31 -0.99 -22.34
N SER A 336 -11.55 -1.14 -23.62
CA SER A 336 -10.53 -1.39 -24.66
C SER A 336 -9.65 -0.17 -24.92
#